data_e7451a71bd9aec605cea0e2238d75a4f
#
_entry.id   e7451a71bd9aec605cea0e2238d75a4f
#
_cell.length_a   1.000
_cell.length_b   1.000
_cell.length_c   1.000
_cell.angle_alpha   90.00
_cell.angle_beta   90.00
_cell.angle_gamma   90.00
#
_symmetry.space_group_name_H-M   'P 1'
#
loop_
_entity.id
_entity.type
_entity.pdbx_description
1 polymer ?
#
loop_
_entity_poly.entity_id
_entity_poly.type
_entity_poly.pdbx_seq_one_letter_code
_entity_poly.pdbx_strand_id
1 'polypeptide(L)'
;MAEATIFRFCRSLGFDGYNEMKIALAKATATAMPVALKLEPGVDTQTLVTHAYNTAIEALNGTRNALDPDAIDQAATLLQRARQVFCFGQGGSSLLASDIWARFATISTKFHTSGDSHMQAIAASLMGPEDVVLFVSYSGATRDMMDTLRLAKDNGAKVILLTHYDDAPGTALADVVLLCGAKESPLDSGSMPVKL
;
A
#
# COMPACT_ATOMS: atom_id res chain seq x y z
N MET A 1 -9.78 6.55 -24.12
CA MET A 1 -10.81 7.60 -24.03
C MET A 1 -10.15 8.95 -24.32
N ALA A 2 -10.70 9.80 -25.20
CA ALA A 2 -10.03 11.04 -25.57
C ALA A 2 -10.11 12.07 -24.42
N GLU A 3 -9.02 12.79 -24.15
CA GLU A 3 -8.94 13.83 -23.09
C GLU A 3 -10.08 14.85 -23.16
N ALA A 4 -10.47 15.24 -24.37
CA ALA A 4 -11.60 16.14 -24.63
C ALA A 4 -12.95 15.59 -24.11
N THR A 5 -13.12 14.28 -24.03
CA THR A 5 -14.34 13.66 -23.51
C THR A 5 -14.38 13.74 -21.98
N ILE A 6 -13.25 13.54 -21.33
CA ILE A 6 -13.12 13.68 -19.87
C ILE A 6 -13.34 15.13 -19.45
N PHE A 7 -12.77 16.08 -20.20
CA PHE A 7 -12.93 17.50 -19.92
C PHE A 7 -14.40 17.97 -20.05
N ARG A 8 -15.11 17.54 -21.11
CA ARG A 8 -16.54 17.81 -21.29
C ARG A 8 -17.39 17.19 -20.20
N PHE A 9 -17.08 15.98 -19.79
CA PHE A 9 -17.76 15.32 -18.67
C PHE A 9 -17.57 16.09 -17.36
N CYS A 10 -16.36 16.51 -17.04
CA CYS A 10 -16.12 17.32 -15.83
C CYS A 10 -16.92 18.62 -15.85
N ARG A 11 -16.96 19.32 -16.99
CA ARG A 11 -17.75 20.56 -17.17
C ARG A 11 -19.26 20.33 -17.09
N SER A 12 -19.78 19.21 -17.58
CA SER A 12 -21.21 18.89 -17.45
C SER A 12 -21.62 18.63 -16.00
N LEU A 13 -20.67 18.32 -15.12
CA LEU A 13 -20.86 18.17 -13.68
C LEU A 13 -20.58 19.47 -12.90
N GLY A 14 -20.26 20.57 -13.58
CA GLY A 14 -20.01 21.87 -12.96
C GLY A 14 -18.59 22.12 -12.49
N PHE A 15 -17.62 21.30 -12.93
CA PHE A 15 -16.19 21.44 -12.59
C PHE A 15 -15.41 22.03 -13.77
N ASP A 16 -14.44 22.90 -13.50
CA ASP A 16 -13.60 23.51 -14.54
C ASP A 16 -12.64 22.51 -15.22
N GLY A 17 -12.45 21.33 -14.63
CA GLY A 17 -11.64 20.26 -15.20
C GLY A 17 -11.49 19.04 -14.27
N TYR A 18 -10.72 18.05 -14.74
CA TYR A 18 -10.53 16.77 -14.04
C TYR A 18 -9.93 16.94 -12.63
N ASN A 19 -8.95 17.84 -12.47
CA ASN A 19 -8.30 18.04 -11.18
C ASN A 19 -9.26 18.62 -10.13
N GLU A 20 -10.11 19.57 -10.51
CA GLU A 20 -11.12 20.12 -9.61
C GLU A 20 -12.16 19.07 -9.22
N MET A 21 -12.67 18.33 -10.21
CA MET A 21 -13.57 17.21 -9.94
C MET A 21 -12.94 16.17 -9.02
N LYS A 22 -11.68 15.79 -9.26
CA LYS A 22 -10.94 14.84 -8.41
C LYS A 22 -10.80 15.32 -6.97
N ILE A 23 -10.49 16.60 -6.78
CA ILE A 23 -10.38 17.23 -5.45
C ILE A 23 -11.76 17.28 -4.77
N ALA A 24 -12.80 17.66 -5.49
CA ALA A 24 -14.17 17.70 -4.96
C ALA A 24 -14.67 16.29 -4.59
N LEU A 25 -14.38 15.30 -5.43
CA LEU A 25 -14.70 13.91 -5.16
C LEU A 25 -13.93 13.38 -3.93
N ALA A 26 -12.64 13.67 -3.84
CA ALA A 26 -11.83 13.30 -2.67
C ALA A 26 -12.36 13.98 -1.38
N LYS A 27 -12.77 15.24 -1.45
CA LYS A 27 -13.41 15.93 -0.31
C LYS A 27 -14.78 15.31 0.04
N ALA A 28 -15.60 14.98 -0.96
CA ALA A 28 -16.92 14.38 -0.76
C ALA A 28 -16.78 12.94 -0.18
N THR A 29 -15.83 12.16 -0.65
CA THR A 29 -15.54 10.83 -0.09
C THR A 29 -14.92 10.90 1.30
N ALA A 30 -14.09 11.90 1.58
CA ALA A 30 -13.59 12.16 2.93
C ALA A 30 -14.70 12.54 3.92
N THR A 31 -15.76 13.23 3.43
CA THR A 31 -16.96 13.56 4.22
C THR A 31 -17.98 12.39 4.28
N ALA A 32 -17.94 11.50 3.30
CA ALA A 32 -18.82 10.31 3.23
C ALA A 32 -18.20 9.06 3.88
N MET A 33 -17.09 9.20 4.64
CA MET A 33 -16.46 8.07 5.31
C MET A 33 -17.42 7.44 6.31
N PRO A 34 -17.73 6.13 6.17
CA PRO A 34 -18.50 5.43 7.18
C PRO A 34 -17.62 5.31 8.43
N VAL A 35 -18.11 5.89 9.51
CA VAL A 35 -17.63 5.62 10.89
C VAL A 35 -16.12 5.84 11.14
N ALA A 36 -15.49 6.86 10.58
CA ALA A 36 -14.60 7.64 11.42
C ALA A 36 -15.50 8.16 12.55
N LEU A 37 -15.16 7.88 13.81
CA LEU A 37 -15.83 8.50 14.93
C LEU A 37 -16.09 9.96 14.50
N LYS A 38 -17.36 10.32 14.26
CA LYS A 38 -17.71 11.74 14.24
C LYS A 38 -17.31 12.17 15.63
N LEU A 39 -16.15 12.77 15.74
CA LEU A 39 -15.68 13.38 16.99
C LEU A 39 -16.69 14.49 17.28
N GLU A 40 -17.81 14.12 17.89
CA GLU A 40 -18.78 15.07 18.38
C GLU A 40 -18.01 15.93 19.40
N PRO A 41 -18.19 17.25 19.35
CA PRO A 41 -17.62 18.11 20.39
C PRO A 41 -18.09 17.60 21.76
N GLY A 42 -17.13 17.16 22.60
CA GLY A 42 -17.45 16.65 23.94
C GLY A 42 -17.23 15.15 24.18
N VAL A 43 -16.70 14.42 23.21
CA VAL A 43 -16.29 13.02 23.45
C VAL A 43 -15.14 13.02 24.47
N ASP A 44 -15.29 12.25 25.54
CA ASP A 44 -14.28 12.14 26.60
C ASP A 44 -13.05 11.33 26.12
N THR A 45 -11.91 11.58 26.77
CA THR A 45 -10.63 10.96 26.42
C THR A 45 -10.66 9.43 26.56
N GLN A 46 -11.40 8.88 27.51
CA GLN A 46 -11.50 7.43 27.73
C GLN A 46 -12.20 6.76 26.54
N THR A 47 -13.25 7.38 26.02
CA THR A 47 -13.95 6.89 24.82
C THR A 47 -13.04 6.90 23.59
N LEU A 48 -12.22 7.97 23.43
CA LEU A 48 -11.25 8.06 22.33
C LEU A 48 -10.18 6.96 22.41
N VAL A 49 -9.62 6.75 23.60
CA VAL A 49 -8.62 5.70 23.84
C VAL A 49 -9.21 4.33 23.53
N THR A 50 -10.40 4.04 24.07
CA THR A 50 -11.08 2.77 23.86
C THR A 50 -11.34 2.50 22.36
N HIS A 51 -11.79 3.54 21.65
CA HIS A 51 -12.01 3.43 20.19
C HIS A 51 -10.71 3.12 19.44
N ALA A 52 -9.63 3.85 19.72
CA ALA A 52 -8.36 3.64 19.03
C ALA A 52 -7.82 2.21 19.26
N TYR A 53 -7.90 1.70 20.49
CA TYR A 53 -7.52 0.31 20.78
C TYR A 53 -8.40 -0.72 20.06
N ASN A 54 -9.71 -0.53 20.08
CA ASN A 54 -10.63 -1.46 19.42
C ASN A 54 -10.39 -1.48 17.90
N THR A 55 -10.20 -0.33 17.27
CA THR A 55 -9.86 -0.24 15.85
C THR A 55 -8.56 -0.99 15.52
N ALA A 56 -7.52 -0.83 16.33
CA ALA A 56 -6.27 -1.57 16.16
C ALA A 56 -6.46 -3.10 16.32
N ILE A 57 -7.23 -3.53 17.31
CA ILE A 57 -7.53 -4.94 17.54
C ILE A 57 -8.34 -5.53 16.36
N GLU A 58 -9.34 -4.80 15.86
CA GLU A 58 -10.12 -5.20 14.68
C GLU A 58 -9.23 -5.33 13.43
N ALA A 59 -8.32 -4.37 13.23
CA ALA A 59 -7.37 -4.41 12.13
C ALA A 59 -6.44 -5.64 12.20
N LEU A 60 -5.91 -5.95 13.38
CA LEU A 60 -5.08 -7.15 13.60
C LEU A 60 -5.86 -8.44 13.36
N ASN A 61 -7.09 -8.55 13.89
CA ASN A 61 -7.94 -9.71 13.68
C ASN A 61 -8.33 -9.87 12.20
N GLY A 62 -8.66 -8.77 11.52
CA GLY A 62 -8.95 -8.76 10.09
C GLY A 62 -7.76 -9.26 9.27
N THR A 63 -6.56 -8.81 9.59
CA THR A 63 -5.34 -9.27 8.91
C THR A 63 -5.08 -10.76 9.18
N ARG A 64 -5.17 -11.20 10.43
CA ARG A 64 -5.01 -12.63 10.77
C ARG A 64 -5.96 -13.53 9.96
N ASN A 65 -7.18 -13.07 9.72
CA ASN A 65 -8.20 -13.84 8.99
C ASN A 65 -7.99 -13.76 7.46
N ALA A 66 -7.32 -12.74 6.95
CA ALA A 66 -7.04 -12.55 5.53
C ALA A 66 -5.71 -13.19 5.07
N LEU A 67 -4.78 -13.41 6.00
CA LEU A 67 -3.48 -13.99 5.70
C LEU A 67 -3.61 -15.47 5.35
N ASP A 68 -3.01 -15.84 4.20
CA ASP A 68 -2.81 -17.21 3.76
C ASP A 68 -1.45 -17.71 4.27
N PRO A 69 -1.41 -18.78 5.09
CA PRO A 69 -0.15 -19.36 5.55
C PRO A 69 0.77 -19.81 4.41
N ASP A 70 0.23 -20.35 3.33
CA ASP A 70 1.02 -20.80 2.19
C ASP A 70 1.68 -19.61 1.47
N ALA A 71 0.98 -18.47 1.37
CA ALA A 71 1.55 -17.24 0.83
C ALA A 71 2.69 -16.71 1.72
N ILE A 72 2.56 -16.81 3.04
CA ILE A 72 3.63 -16.44 3.98
C ILE A 72 4.86 -17.31 3.77
N ASP A 73 4.69 -18.63 3.67
CA ASP A 73 5.79 -19.57 3.45
C ASP A 73 6.49 -19.34 2.10
N GLN A 74 5.72 -19.04 1.05
CA GLN A 74 6.26 -18.66 -0.26
C GLN A 74 7.04 -17.34 -0.18
N ALA A 75 6.50 -16.31 0.46
CA ALA A 75 7.19 -15.04 0.67
C ALA A 75 8.50 -15.23 1.44
N ALA A 76 8.47 -15.99 2.54
CA ALA A 76 9.66 -16.29 3.35
C ALA A 76 10.73 -17.01 2.52
N THR A 77 10.32 -17.97 1.69
CA THR A 77 11.23 -18.69 0.79
C THR A 77 11.88 -17.76 -0.24
N LEU A 78 11.09 -16.87 -0.87
CA LEU A 78 11.61 -15.88 -1.81
C LEU A 78 12.60 -14.95 -1.12
N LEU A 79 12.23 -14.39 0.04
CA LEU A 79 13.10 -13.51 0.81
C LEU A 79 14.41 -14.21 1.24
N GLN A 80 14.34 -15.46 1.65
CA GLN A 80 15.52 -16.22 2.08
C GLN A 80 16.51 -16.47 0.93
N ARG A 81 16.01 -16.85 -0.25
CA ARG A 81 16.82 -17.20 -1.43
C ARG A 81 17.30 -15.99 -2.22
N ALA A 82 16.70 -14.84 -2.05
CA ALA A 82 17.04 -13.64 -2.79
C ALA A 82 18.50 -13.24 -2.62
N ARG A 83 19.13 -12.81 -3.71
CA ARG A 83 20.43 -12.13 -3.72
C ARG A 83 20.31 -10.74 -3.07
N GLN A 84 19.31 -9.96 -3.48
CA GLN A 84 18.95 -8.66 -2.92
C GLN A 84 17.44 -8.55 -2.76
N VAL A 85 17.00 -7.81 -1.75
CA VAL A 85 15.59 -7.54 -1.48
C VAL A 85 15.39 -6.04 -1.39
N PHE A 86 14.46 -5.52 -2.16
CA PHE A 86 14.12 -4.10 -2.18
C PHE A 86 12.75 -3.88 -1.55
N CYS A 87 12.75 -3.23 -0.40
CA CYS A 87 11.54 -2.88 0.34
C CYS A 87 11.05 -1.50 -0.12
N PHE A 88 9.95 -1.48 -0.87
CA PHE A 88 9.41 -0.27 -1.48
C PHE A 88 7.99 0.03 -1.01
N GLY A 89 7.63 1.29 -1.04
CA GLY A 89 6.31 1.82 -0.76
C GLY A 89 6.27 3.30 -1.08
N GLN A 90 5.10 3.89 -1.14
CA GLN A 90 4.91 5.30 -1.48
C GLN A 90 4.05 6.00 -0.43
N GLY A 91 4.27 7.31 -0.21
CA GLY A 91 3.56 8.06 0.82
C GLY A 91 3.71 7.41 2.21
N GLY A 92 2.62 7.20 2.92
CA GLY A 92 2.62 6.53 4.24
C GLY A 92 3.17 5.09 4.19
N SER A 93 2.99 4.38 3.08
CA SER A 93 3.54 3.03 2.91
C SER A 93 5.07 3.00 2.79
N SER A 94 5.72 4.11 2.44
CA SER A 94 7.19 4.18 2.42
C SER A 94 7.79 4.09 3.82
N LEU A 95 7.09 4.58 4.84
CA LEU A 95 7.51 4.45 6.24
C LEU A 95 7.49 2.98 6.68
N LEU A 96 6.45 2.24 6.27
CA LEU A 96 6.33 0.81 6.56
C LEU A 96 7.40 0.00 5.84
N ALA A 97 7.65 0.31 4.56
CA ALA A 97 8.74 -0.33 3.82
C ALA A 97 10.11 -0.07 4.45
N SER A 98 10.32 1.14 4.99
CA SER A 98 11.54 1.50 5.71
C SER A 98 11.65 0.78 7.06
N ASP A 99 10.54 0.59 7.79
CA ASP A 99 10.54 -0.20 9.02
C ASP A 99 10.83 -1.68 8.75
N ILE A 100 10.23 -2.27 7.71
CA ILE A 100 10.53 -3.64 7.26
C ILE A 100 12.03 -3.76 6.95
N TRP A 101 12.57 -2.85 6.15
CA TRP A 101 13.99 -2.80 5.86
C TRP A 101 14.84 -2.74 7.14
N ALA A 102 14.53 -1.83 8.06
CA ALA A 102 15.29 -1.64 9.28
C ALA A 102 15.34 -2.90 10.15
N ARG A 103 14.21 -3.63 10.26
CA ARG A 103 14.15 -4.91 10.99
C ARG A 103 15.01 -5.98 10.34
N PHE A 104 14.94 -6.15 9.03
CA PHE A 104 15.75 -7.13 8.32
C PHE A 104 17.23 -6.75 8.20
N ALA A 105 17.56 -5.44 8.18
CA ALA A 105 18.94 -4.96 8.15
C ALA A 105 19.74 -5.34 9.41
N THR A 106 19.06 -5.66 10.51
CA THR A 106 19.73 -6.17 11.73
C THR A 106 20.29 -7.57 11.58
N ILE A 107 19.82 -8.35 10.60
CA ILE A 107 20.19 -9.75 10.41
C ILE A 107 20.81 -10.03 9.03
N SER A 108 20.68 -9.11 8.06
CA SER A 108 21.23 -9.31 6.72
C SER A 108 21.41 -7.97 5.98
N THR A 109 22.52 -7.86 5.25
CA THR A 109 22.87 -6.68 4.44
C THR A 109 22.23 -6.66 3.05
N LYS A 110 21.48 -7.69 2.66
CA LYS A 110 20.87 -7.79 1.34
C LYS A 110 19.58 -6.98 1.17
N PHE A 111 19.07 -6.38 2.25
CA PHE A 111 17.85 -5.57 2.23
C PHE A 111 18.16 -4.11 1.96
N HIS A 112 17.38 -3.50 1.07
CA HIS A 112 17.52 -2.11 0.64
C HIS A 112 16.16 -1.42 0.66
N THR A 113 16.15 -0.09 0.77
CA THR A 113 14.91 0.70 0.68
C THR A 113 15.18 2.04 0.00
N SER A 114 14.14 2.61 -0.59
CA SER A 114 14.11 3.98 -1.07
C SER A 114 12.71 4.56 -0.93
N GLY A 115 12.60 5.78 -0.40
CA GLY A 115 11.33 6.51 -0.31
C GLY A 115 10.98 7.28 -1.59
N ASP A 116 11.90 7.43 -2.52
CA ASP A 116 11.73 8.16 -3.78
C ASP A 116 11.29 7.22 -4.90
N SER A 117 10.15 7.50 -5.55
CA SER A 117 9.58 6.64 -6.59
C SER A 117 10.44 6.56 -7.84
N HIS A 118 11.18 7.62 -8.17
CA HIS A 118 12.10 7.60 -9.30
C HIS A 118 13.30 6.68 -9.02
N MET A 119 13.86 6.75 -7.82
CA MET A 119 14.92 5.83 -7.39
C MET A 119 14.45 4.38 -7.28
N GLN A 120 13.18 4.15 -6.90
CA GLN A 120 12.57 2.82 -6.93
C GLN A 120 12.52 2.26 -8.36
N ALA A 121 12.10 3.08 -9.34
CA ALA A 121 12.07 2.69 -10.74
C ALA A 121 13.47 2.41 -11.31
N ILE A 122 14.47 3.24 -10.98
CA ILE A 122 15.87 3.01 -11.37
C ILE A 122 16.36 1.68 -10.78
N ALA A 123 16.15 1.44 -9.49
CA ALA A 123 16.55 0.18 -8.87
C ALA A 123 15.86 -1.03 -9.53
N ALA A 124 14.54 -0.93 -9.79
CA ALA A 124 13.77 -1.98 -10.46
C ALA A 124 14.30 -2.30 -11.88
N SER A 125 14.77 -1.29 -12.61
CA SER A 125 15.34 -1.48 -13.95
C SER A 125 16.69 -2.20 -13.96
N LEU A 126 17.36 -2.28 -12.80
CA LEU A 126 18.67 -2.93 -12.62
C LEU A 126 18.59 -4.29 -11.92
N MET A 127 17.38 -4.73 -11.54
CA MET A 127 17.15 -6.03 -10.91
C MET A 127 17.31 -7.18 -11.89
N GLY A 128 17.43 -8.38 -11.34
CA GLY A 128 17.49 -9.62 -12.11
C GLY A 128 16.70 -10.75 -11.44
N PRO A 129 16.74 -11.98 -12.00
CA PRO A 129 15.90 -13.10 -11.55
C PRO A 129 16.16 -13.57 -10.11
N GLU A 130 17.30 -13.22 -9.54
CA GLU A 130 17.66 -13.56 -8.17
C GLU A 130 17.25 -12.47 -7.16
N ASP A 131 16.67 -11.36 -7.63
CA ASP A 131 16.26 -10.25 -6.78
C ASP A 131 14.76 -10.30 -6.48
N VAL A 132 14.39 -9.70 -5.34
CA VAL A 132 13.01 -9.63 -4.88
C VAL A 132 12.62 -8.19 -4.59
N VAL A 133 11.45 -7.77 -5.07
CA VAL A 133 10.76 -6.56 -4.59
C VAL A 133 9.72 -6.97 -3.58
N LEU A 134 9.79 -6.41 -2.37
CA LEU A 134 8.69 -6.40 -1.42
C LEU A 134 8.05 -5.02 -1.46
N PHE A 135 6.88 -4.91 -2.05
CA PHE A 135 6.19 -3.64 -2.20
C PHE A 135 5.02 -3.54 -1.24
N VAL A 136 4.97 -2.45 -0.46
CA VAL A 136 3.85 -2.11 0.42
C VAL A 136 2.96 -1.09 -0.26
N SER A 137 1.71 -1.44 -0.53
CA SER A 137 0.72 -0.55 -1.12
C SER A 137 -0.68 -0.92 -0.66
N TYR A 138 -1.35 -0.03 0.07
CA TYR A 138 -2.70 -0.29 0.53
C TYR A 138 -3.68 -0.54 -0.61
N SER A 139 -3.69 0.34 -1.62
CA SER A 139 -4.60 0.22 -2.77
C SER A 139 -4.18 -0.82 -3.81
N GLY A 140 -2.89 -1.20 -3.84
CA GLY A 140 -2.34 -2.06 -4.88
C GLY A 140 -2.51 -1.52 -6.31
N ALA A 141 -2.74 -0.22 -6.50
CA ALA A 141 -3.14 0.38 -7.77
C ALA A 141 -2.42 1.69 -8.13
N THR A 142 -1.48 2.17 -7.31
CA THR A 142 -0.76 3.42 -7.55
C THR A 142 0.04 3.33 -8.84
N ARG A 143 0.00 4.36 -9.69
CA ARG A 143 0.66 4.36 -10.99
C ARG A 143 2.16 4.08 -10.89
N ASP A 144 2.86 4.82 -10.04
CA ASP A 144 4.33 4.69 -9.89
C ASP A 144 4.71 3.29 -9.37
N MET A 145 3.90 2.70 -8.48
CA MET A 145 4.07 1.30 -8.09
C MET A 145 3.93 0.36 -9.28
N MET A 146 2.86 0.50 -10.06
CA MET A 146 2.61 -0.35 -11.23
C MET A 146 3.76 -0.29 -12.23
N ASP A 147 4.30 0.91 -12.47
CA ASP A 147 5.43 1.10 -13.37
C ASP A 147 6.71 0.45 -12.79
N THR A 148 6.98 0.62 -11.50
CA THR A 148 8.10 -0.03 -10.80
C THR A 148 7.98 -1.57 -10.82
N LEU A 149 6.79 -2.12 -10.56
CA LEU A 149 6.58 -3.58 -10.59
C LEU A 149 6.75 -4.16 -11.99
N ARG A 150 6.28 -3.46 -13.04
CA ARG A 150 6.50 -3.89 -14.44
C ARG A 150 7.99 -3.94 -14.76
N LEU A 151 8.75 -2.89 -14.43
CA LEU A 151 10.19 -2.87 -14.64
C LEU A 151 10.89 -4.03 -13.94
N ALA A 152 10.54 -4.33 -12.69
CA ALA A 152 11.09 -5.46 -11.96
C ALA A 152 10.74 -6.79 -12.63
N LYS A 153 9.48 -6.99 -13.05
CA LYS A 153 9.03 -8.21 -13.73
C LYS A 153 9.67 -8.40 -15.09
N ASP A 154 9.80 -7.34 -15.88
CA ASP A 154 10.44 -7.37 -17.21
C ASP A 154 11.92 -7.81 -17.12
N ASN A 155 12.57 -7.52 -15.98
CA ASN A 155 13.93 -7.97 -15.67
C ASN A 155 13.99 -9.33 -14.94
N GLY A 156 12.85 -9.99 -14.75
CA GLY A 156 12.75 -11.33 -14.16
C GLY A 156 12.73 -11.38 -12.63
N ALA A 157 12.77 -10.24 -11.95
CA ALA A 157 12.73 -10.19 -10.49
C ALA A 157 11.39 -10.72 -9.95
N LYS A 158 11.42 -11.22 -8.72
CA LYS A 158 10.23 -11.69 -8.01
C LYS A 158 9.58 -10.55 -7.25
N VAL A 159 8.25 -10.58 -7.17
CA VAL A 159 7.45 -9.54 -6.53
C VAL A 159 6.60 -10.13 -5.42
N ILE A 160 6.77 -9.60 -4.21
CA ILE A 160 5.88 -9.80 -3.07
C ILE A 160 5.11 -8.50 -2.88
N LEU A 161 3.79 -8.54 -2.99
CA LEU A 161 2.93 -7.37 -2.79
C LEU A 161 2.16 -7.51 -1.48
N LEU A 162 2.34 -6.54 -0.57
CA LEU A 162 1.53 -6.41 0.63
C LEU A 162 0.46 -5.35 0.37
N THR A 163 -0.82 -5.76 0.37
CA THR A 163 -1.95 -4.92 -0.02
C THR A 163 -3.23 -5.25 0.77
N HIS A 164 -4.23 -4.35 0.68
CA HIS A 164 -5.55 -4.60 1.28
C HIS A 164 -6.50 -5.33 0.32
N TYR A 165 -6.40 -5.09 -0.97
CA TYR A 165 -7.34 -5.59 -1.99
C TYR A 165 -6.72 -6.77 -2.74
N ASP A 166 -7.43 -7.90 -2.76
CA ASP A 166 -7.03 -9.12 -3.47
C ASP A 166 -7.20 -9.01 -4.99
N ASP A 167 -8.12 -8.15 -5.44
CA ASP A 167 -8.41 -7.85 -6.85
C ASP A 167 -7.70 -6.59 -7.37
N ALA A 168 -6.74 -6.05 -6.63
CA ALA A 168 -6.00 -4.86 -7.04
C ALA A 168 -5.18 -5.11 -8.32
N PRO A 169 -5.00 -4.10 -9.20
CA PRO A 169 -4.19 -4.26 -10.43
C PRO A 169 -2.77 -4.78 -10.19
N GLY A 170 -2.16 -4.44 -9.07
CA GLY A 170 -0.81 -4.88 -8.70
C GLY A 170 -0.71 -6.37 -8.39
N THR A 171 -1.81 -7.04 -8.00
CA THR A 171 -1.79 -8.47 -7.69
C THR A 171 -1.48 -9.31 -8.93
N ALA A 172 -1.88 -8.84 -10.12
CA ALA A 172 -1.56 -9.51 -11.38
C ALA A 172 -0.05 -9.50 -11.74
N LEU A 173 0.74 -8.64 -11.11
CA LEU A 173 2.19 -8.55 -11.29
C LEU A 173 2.96 -9.25 -10.14
N ALA A 174 2.28 -9.61 -9.07
CA ALA A 174 2.90 -10.24 -7.90
C ALA A 174 3.09 -11.74 -8.10
N ASP A 175 4.22 -12.27 -7.64
CA ASP A 175 4.44 -13.72 -7.49
C ASP A 175 3.81 -14.21 -6.17
N VAL A 176 3.76 -13.33 -5.15
CA VAL A 176 3.10 -13.59 -3.87
C VAL A 176 2.33 -12.34 -3.44
N VAL A 177 1.10 -12.52 -2.99
CA VAL A 177 0.27 -11.46 -2.41
C VAL A 177 0.05 -11.75 -0.93
N LEU A 178 0.36 -10.76 -0.08
CA LEU A 178 0.08 -10.79 1.35
C LEU A 178 -1.04 -9.79 1.64
N LEU A 179 -2.18 -10.28 2.12
CA LEU A 179 -3.33 -9.42 2.39
C LEU A 179 -3.31 -8.87 3.81
N CYS A 180 -3.63 -7.59 3.95
CA CYS A 180 -3.90 -6.95 5.24
C CYS A 180 -5.38 -6.56 5.35
N GLY A 181 -6.05 -6.99 6.43
CA GLY A 181 -7.50 -6.82 6.62
C GLY A 181 -7.94 -5.47 7.18
N ALA A 182 -7.02 -4.52 7.38
CA ALA A 182 -7.35 -3.23 7.97
C ALA A 182 -7.88 -2.23 6.93
N LYS A 183 -8.91 -1.48 7.29
CA LYS A 183 -9.38 -0.34 6.50
C LYS A 183 -8.58 0.90 6.87
N GLU A 184 -8.09 1.63 5.88
CA GLU A 184 -7.45 2.93 6.09
C GLU A 184 -8.48 4.07 6.00
N SER A 185 -8.33 5.05 6.87
CA SER A 185 -9.03 6.33 6.79
C SER A 185 -8.03 7.47 6.94
N PRO A 186 -8.32 8.69 6.47
CA PRO A 186 -7.41 9.83 6.62
C PRO A 186 -7.08 10.20 8.07
N LEU A 187 -7.97 9.83 9.01
CA LEU A 187 -7.82 10.10 10.43
C LEU A 187 -7.33 8.87 11.21
N ASP A 188 -7.40 7.70 10.58
CA ASP A 188 -7.10 6.43 11.21
C ASP A 188 -6.25 5.58 10.26
N SER A 189 -4.97 5.56 10.51
CA SER A 189 -4.02 4.67 9.82
C SER A 189 -4.04 3.27 10.42
N GLY A 190 -5.24 2.76 10.75
CA GLY A 190 -5.46 1.45 11.38
C GLY A 190 -4.82 0.27 10.68
N SER A 191 -4.40 0.46 9.41
CA SER A 191 -3.59 -0.52 8.70
C SER A 191 -2.12 -0.54 9.15
N MET A 192 -1.63 0.50 9.84
CA MET A 192 -0.22 0.58 10.26
C MET A 192 0.17 -0.54 11.24
N PRO A 193 -0.61 -0.85 12.29
CA PRO A 193 -0.29 -1.93 13.23
C PRO A 193 -0.24 -3.32 12.60
N VAL A 194 -0.92 -3.53 11.47
CA VAL A 194 -1.04 -4.85 10.83
C VAL A 194 -0.06 -5.08 9.69
N LYS A 195 0.63 -4.04 9.24
CA LYS A 195 1.67 -4.12 8.23
C LYS A 195 3.06 -4.28 8.83
N LEU A 196 3.18 -4.04 10.13
CA LEU A 196 4.41 -4.18 10.92
C LEU A 196 4.50 -5.56 11.56
#